data_c1b6cc51b9106abadac18e844b2dba24
#
_entry.id   c1b6cc51b9106abadac18e844b2dba24
#
_cell.length_a   1.000
_cell.length_b   1.000
_cell.length_c   1.000
_cell.angle_alpha   90.00
_cell.angle_beta   90.00
_cell.angle_gamma   90.00
#
_symmetry.space_group_name_H-M   'P 1'
#
loop_
_entity.id
_entity.type
_entity.pdbx_description
1 polymer ?
#
loop_
_entity_poly.entity_id
_entity_poly.type
_entity_poly.pdbx_seq_one_letter_code
_entity_poly.pdbx_strand_id
1 'polypeptide(L)'
;MNEQGLSEREIFSYLENAKSEDTDYYRVFSSMCTRPHKIAIEANRLFIEANLGDLGLFAGAHKLEQEVVRMLGNLLHASSIDVPSGGLCQSSVCGYLTTGGTESNIQAVRGMKNLVTAGKKEFKGTPNIVIPASAHFSFDKVADMMGIEVRRASLDSEFRVDMASVEKLINENTIGLVGIAGNTEFGQIDPIDKLSEVALENELFLHVDAAFGGFVIPFLEKPQPFDFKVPGVTSIAIDPHKMGLSTIPSGALLFRSPSFLDSLKVSTPYLTTKSQFTLTGTRSGASAAATCAVMKYLGYEGYRKNVQHCMGLTSKIVEEARKLGFEPLIEPVMNVVALKVPNPDLVRERLLKKFGWNVSITRTPRALRLVLMPHNSPEDIELFLKDLKKVTAEIKSP
;
A
#
# COMPACT_ATOMS: atom_id res chain seq x y z
N MET A 1 29.36 -19.66 -12.60
CA MET A 1 30.16 -19.00 -11.55
C MET A 1 31.62 -19.01 -11.99
N ASN A 2 32.35 -17.92 -11.79
CA ASN A 2 33.77 -17.89 -12.12
C ASN A 2 34.55 -18.81 -11.16
N GLU A 3 35.63 -19.45 -11.61
CA GLU A 3 36.49 -20.30 -10.76
C GLU A 3 37.18 -19.49 -9.66
N GLN A 4 37.55 -18.25 -9.96
CA GLN A 4 38.14 -17.33 -8.99
C GLN A 4 37.16 -16.16 -8.71
N GLY A 5 37.14 -15.74 -7.45
CA GLY A 5 36.36 -14.55 -7.03
C GLY A 5 37.02 -13.27 -7.55
N LEU A 6 36.24 -12.19 -7.60
CA LEU A 6 36.70 -10.84 -7.89
C LEU A 6 37.17 -10.16 -6.59
N SER A 7 38.05 -9.18 -6.71
CA SER A 7 38.43 -8.34 -5.57
C SER A 7 37.24 -7.46 -5.12
N GLU A 8 37.26 -7.02 -3.86
CA GLU A 8 36.27 -6.11 -3.31
C GLU A 8 36.08 -4.86 -4.18
N ARG A 9 37.17 -4.27 -4.65
CA ARG A 9 37.16 -3.10 -5.53
C ARG A 9 36.42 -3.36 -6.86
N GLU A 10 36.67 -4.51 -7.47
CA GLU A 10 36.00 -4.89 -8.73
C GLU A 10 34.50 -5.10 -8.50
N ILE A 11 34.12 -5.73 -7.36
CA ILE A 11 32.72 -5.92 -6.99
C ILE A 11 32.02 -4.58 -6.78
N PHE A 12 32.61 -3.66 -5.99
CA PHE A 12 31.98 -2.35 -5.74
C PHE A 12 31.90 -1.51 -7.02
N SER A 13 32.93 -1.53 -7.88
CA SER A 13 32.86 -0.86 -9.18
C SER A 13 31.76 -1.42 -10.07
N TYR A 14 31.57 -2.74 -10.08
CA TYR A 14 30.47 -3.39 -10.80
C TYR A 14 29.09 -2.96 -10.24
N LEU A 15 28.92 -2.93 -8.92
CA LEU A 15 27.66 -2.52 -8.26
C LEU A 15 27.36 -1.04 -8.50
N GLU A 16 28.36 -0.16 -8.47
CA GLU A 16 28.24 1.28 -8.77
C GLU A 16 27.80 1.51 -10.22
N ASN A 17 28.38 0.77 -11.16
CA ASN A 17 27.97 0.82 -12.56
C ASN A 17 26.51 0.37 -12.73
N ALA A 18 26.12 -0.75 -12.13
CA ALA A 18 24.72 -1.20 -12.15
C ALA A 18 23.79 -0.17 -11.51
N LYS A 19 24.20 0.43 -10.39
CA LYS A 19 23.42 1.47 -9.70
C LYS A 19 23.23 2.74 -10.54
N SER A 20 24.21 3.06 -11.40
CA SER A 20 24.11 4.23 -12.29
C SER A 20 23.03 4.09 -13.38
N GLU A 21 22.56 2.88 -13.65
CA GLU A 21 21.45 2.61 -14.57
C GLU A 21 20.07 2.84 -13.92
N ASP A 22 19.99 2.88 -12.60
CA ASP A 22 18.75 3.16 -11.87
C ASP A 22 18.31 4.62 -12.07
N THR A 23 17.00 4.81 -12.20
CA THR A 23 16.43 6.16 -12.23
C THR A 23 16.54 6.83 -10.87
N ASP A 24 17.12 8.02 -10.81
CA ASP A 24 17.08 8.84 -9.60
C ASP A 24 15.65 9.36 -9.35
N TYR A 25 15.23 9.38 -8.08
CA TYR A 25 13.93 9.91 -7.65
C TYR A 25 13.68 11.37 -8.01
N TYR A 26 14.70 12.14 -8.34
CA TYR A 26 14.63 13.57 -8.71
C TYR A 26 13.60 13.87 -9.80
N ARG A 27 13.40 12.96 -10.78
CA ARG A 27 12.44 13.13 -11.89
C ARG A 27 11.38 12.03 -11.93
N VAL A 28 10.98 11.51 -10.76
CA VAL A 28 10.01 10.44 -10.65
C VAL A 28 8.72 10.94 -10.02
N PHE A 29 7.66 11.01 -10.83
CA PHE A 29 6.28 11.23 -10.39
C PHE A 29 5.39 9.98 -10.60
N SER A 30 5.96 8.85 -11.04
CA SER A 30 5.20 7.61 -11.29
C SER A 30 5.09 6.71 -10.07
N SER A 31 6.01 6.81 -9.12
CA SER A 31 6.18 5.87 -8.01
C SER A 31 5.37 6.27 -6.78
N MET A 32 4.74 5.30 -6.14
CA MET A 32 4.18 5.42 -4.79
C MET A 32 5.21 5.11 -3.69
N CYS A 33 6.42 4.71 -4.07
CA CYS A 33 7.56 4.58 -3.17
C CYS A 33 8.43 5.84 -3.23
N THR A 34 9.19 6.07 -2.18
CA THR A 34 10.11 7.20 -2.05
C THR A 34 11.42 6.73 -1.44
N ARG A 35 12.40 7.61 -1.37
CA ARG A 35 13.65 7.34 -0.65
C ARG A 35 13.34 7.05 0.81
N PRO A 36 13.85 5.96 1.39
CA PRO A 36 13.70 5.72 2.81
C PRO A 36 14.39 6.80 3.63
N HIS A 37 13.87 7.09 4.81
CA HIS A 37 14.49 8.03 5.73
C HIS A 37 15.86 7.52 6.20
N LYS A 38 16.83 8.43 6.44
CA LYS A 38 18.20 8.05 6.86
C LYS A 38 18.21 7.11 8.07
N ILE A 39 17.38 7.41 9.09
CA ILE A 39 17.31 6.57 10.29
C ILE A 39 16.79 5.15 9.99
N ALA A 40 15.91 5.01 8.99
CA ALA A 40 15.43 3.69 8.56
C ALA A 40 16.57 2.88 7.90
N ILE A 41 17.41 3.55 7.08
CA ILE A 41 18.57 2.93 6.44
C ILE A 41 19.57 2.43 7.50
N GLU A 42 19.90 3.25 8.49
CA GLU A 42 20.85 2.86 9.55
C GLU A 42 20.30 1.75 10.45
N ALA A 43 19.02 1.81 10.80
CA ALA A 43 18.37 0.73 11.54
C ALA A 43 18.31 -0.57 10.74
N ASN A 44 18.09 -0.50 9.43
CA ASN A 44 18.12 -1.65 8.53
C ASN A 44 19.52 -2.32 8.54
N ARG A 45 20.57 -1.52 8.40
CA ARG A 45 21.96 -2.02 8.43
C ARG A 45 22.30 -2.69 9.76
N LEU A 46 21.83 -2.13 10.88
CA LEU A 46 22.07 -2.68 12.20
C LEU A 46 21.43 -4.07 12.42
N PHE A 47 20.32 -4.34 11.75
CA PHE A 47 19.56 -5.58 11.87
C PHE A 47 19.59 -6.45 10.61
N ILE A 48 20.56 -6.25 9.71
CA ILE A 48 20.59 -6.91 8.39
C ILE A 48 20.64 -8.44 8.46
N GLU A 49 21.19 -8.98 9.53
CA GLU A 49 21.31 -10.43 9.79
C GLU A 49 20.05 -11.02 10.44
N ALA A 50 19.13 -10.19 10.92
CA ALA A 50 18.00 -10.67 11.72
C ALA A 50 16.90 -11.29 10.85
N ASN A 51 16.50 -12.52 11.24
CA ASN A 51 15.46 -13.29 10.56
C ASN A 51 14.23 -13.49 11.45
N LEU A 52 13.10 -12.86 11.12
CA LEU A 52 11.81 -13.05 11.80
C LEU A 52 11.08 -14.36 11.44
N GLY A 53 11.72 -15.26 10.70
CA GLY A 53 11.22 -16.61 10.45
C GLY A 53 11.30 -17.50 11.70
N ASP A 54 12.26 -17.25 12.59
CA ASP A 54 12.35 -17.90 13.90
C ASP A 54 12.43 -16.87 15.01
N LEU A 55 11.28 -16.61 15.63
CA LEU A 55 11.09 -15.53 16.60
C LEU A 55 11.93 -15.71 17.88
N GLY A 56 12.22 -16.94 18.26
CA GLY A 56 13.02 -17.23 19.47
C GLY A 56 14.51 -16.92 19.31
N LEU A 57 15.04 -17.04 18.08
CA LEU A 57 16.45 -16.71 17.80
C LEU A 57 16.68 -15.20 17.73
N PHE A 58 15.71 -14.46 17.19
CA PHE A 58 15.82 -13.00 16.95
C PHE A 58 14.83 -12.21 17.80
N ALA A 59 14.82 -12.47 19.11
CA ALA A 59 13.88 -11.87 20.05
C ALA A 59 13.88 -10.33 20.05
N GLY A 60 15.02 -9.68 19.78
CA GLY A 60 15.14 -8.23 19.65
C GLY A 60 14.36 -7.71 18.43
N ALA A 61 14.57 -8.32 17.26
CA ALA A 61 13.86 -7.96 16.04
C ALA A 61 12.34 -8.24 16.18
N HIS A 62 11.96 -9.34 16.83
CA HIS A 62 10.56 -9.65 17.11
C HIS A 62 9.91 -8.60 18.03
N LYS A 63 10.59 -8.13 19.07
CA LYS A 63 10.08 -7.01 19.90
C LYS A 63 9.85 -5.74 19.08
N LEU A 64 10.75 -5.43 18.13
CA LEU A 64 10.57 -4.28 17.24
C LEU A 64 9.39 -4.47 16.31
N GLU A 65 9.15 -5.67 15.76
CA GLU A 65 7.95 -5.97 14.97
C GLU A 65 6.67 -5.76 15.80
N GLN A 66 6.62 -6.28 17.03
CA GLN A 66 5.47 -6.09 17.93
C GLN A 66 5.23 -4.59 18.23
N GLU A 67 6.31 -3.84 18.44
CA GLU A 67 6.23 -2.38 18.64
C GLU A 67 5.66 -1.65 17.42
N VAL A 68 6.08 -2.05 16.20
CA VAL A 68 5.52 -1.50 14.94
C VAL A 68 4.03 -1.82 14.82
N VAL A 69 3.64 -3.08 15.07
CA VAL A 69 2.23 -3.49 15.02
C VAL A 69 1.40 -2.66 16.01
N ARG A 70 1.90 -2.44 17.23
CA ARG A 70 1.25 -1.59 18.23
C ARG A 70 1.14 -0.14 17.78
N MET A 71 2.20 0.44 17.22
CA MET A 71 2.19 1.83 16.71
C MET A 71 1.21 2.00 15.54
N LEU A 72 1.20 1.05 14.59
CA LEU A 72 0.24 1.04 13.49
C LEU A 72 -1.20 0.85 13.97
N GLY A 73 -1.40 -0.04 14.95
CA GLY A 73 -2.69 -0.23 15.58
C GLY A 73 -3.23 1.05 16.23
N ASN A 74 -2.38 1.79 16.94
CA ASN A 74 -2.76 3.08 17.51
C ASN A 74 -3.11 4.11 16.41
N LEU A 75 -2.33 4.17 15.34
CA LEU A 75 -2.58 5.05 14.20
C LEU A 75 -3.92 4.74 13.53
N LEU A 76 -4.29 3.46 13.46
CA LEU A 76 -5.51 2.96 12.81
C LEU A 76 -6.66 2.68 13.81
N HIS A 77 -6.58 3.25 15.01
CA HIS A 77 -7.61 3.19 16.05
C HIS A 77 -8.02 1.77 16.49
N ALA A 78 -7.12 0.80 16.40
CA ALA A 78 -7.39 -0.56 16.84
C ALA A 78 -7.45 -0.70 18.39
N SER A 79 -6.98 0.29 19.15
CA SER A 79 -7.09 0.34 20.61
C SER A 79 -8.52 0.43 21.13
N SER A 80 -9.47 0.78 20.26
CA SER A 80 -10.92 0.80 20.58
C SER A 80 -11.61 -0.57 20.43
N ILE A 81 -10.84 -1.63 20.07
CA ILE A 81 -11.37 -2.98 19.89
C ILE A 81 -11.26 -3.74 21.20
N ASP A 82 -12.38 -4.22 21.75
CA ASP A 82 -12.38 -5.16 22.87
C ASP A 82 -11.88 -6.53 22.41
N VAL A 83 -10.68 -6.92 22.87
CA VAL A 83 -10.11 -8.24 22.60
C VAL A 83 -10.27 -9.12 23.83
N PRO A 84 -10.91 -10.30 23.72
CA PRO A 84 -10.99 -11.24 24.84
C PRO A 84 -9.57 -11.63 25.33
N SER A 85 -9.36 -11.56 26.64
CA SER A 85 -8.09 -11.96 27.27
C SER A 85 -7.82 -13.44 27.05
N GLY A 86 -6.67 -13.79 26.45
CA GLY A 86 -6.18 -15.19 26.36
C GLY A 86 -5.70 -15.67 25.00
N GLY A 87 -5.57 -14.81 23.99
CA GLY A 87 -5.03 -15.17 22.67
C GLY A 87 -3.55 -14.78 22.46
N LEU A 88 -3.00 -15.08 21.28
CA LEU A 88 -1.65 -14.67 20.84
C LEU A 88 -1.46 -13.14 20.80
N CYS A 89 -2.53 -12.38 20.75
CA CYS A 89 -2.51 -10.94 20.82
C CYS A 89 -2.54 -10.51 22.29
N GLN A 90 -1.41 -10.06 22.81
CA GLN A 90 -1.32 -9.47 24.15
C GLN A 90 -1.81 -8.01 24.18
N SER A 91 -2.25 -7.48 23.05
CA SER A 91 -2.76 -6.12 22.85
C SER A 91 -4.05 -6.15 22.04
N SER A 92 -4.79 -5.06 22.05
CA SER A 92 -5.99 -4.82 21.21
C SER A 92 -5.73 -4.90 19.70
N VAL A 93 -4.49 -5.16 19.26
CA VAL A 93 -4.07 -5.21 17.85
C VAL A 93 -3.46 -6.53 17.52
N CYS A 94 -3.95 -7.18 16.47
CA CYS A 94 -3.38 -8.39 15.90
C CYS A 94 -2.82 -8.08 14.51
N GLY A 95 -1.61 -8.57 14.23
CA GLY A 95 -1.00 -8.34 12.94
C GLY A 95 0.47 -8.70 12.89
N TYR A 96 1.09 -8.46 11.75
CA TYR A 96 2.53 -8.66 11.54
C TYR A 96 3.02 -7.86 10.33
N LEU A 97 4.34 -7.74 10.21
CA LEU A 97 4.97 -7.13 9.06
C LEU A 97 5.05 -8.10 7.88
N THR A 98 4.58 -7.66 6.73
CA THR A 98 4.63 -8.34 5.45
C THR A 98 5.73 -7.73 4.56
N THR A 99 5.94 -8.30 3.38
CA THR A 99 6.84 -7.72 2.36
C THR A 99 6.22 -6.53 1.62
N GLY A 100 4.91 -6.30 1.77
CA GLY A 100 4.17 -5.22 1.10
C GLY A 100 2.70 -5.58 0.90
N GLY A 101 1.93 -4.63 0.35
CA GLY A 101 0.49 -4.74 0.14
C GLY A 101 0.05 -5.99 -0.62
N THR A 102 0.85 -6.50 -1.55
CA THR A 102 0.54 -7.75 -2.26
C THR A 102 0.44 -8.93 -1.30
N GLU A 103 1.43 -9.13 -0.43
CA GLU A 103 1.39 -10.19 0.58
C GLU A 103 0.24 -9.96 1.57
N SER A 104 0.05 -8.71 1.99
CA SER A 104 -1.02 -8.33 2.91
C SER A 104 -2.40 -8.69 2.34
N ASN A 105 -2.67 -8.33 1.08
CA ASN A 105 -3.94 -8.62 0.41
C ASN A 105 -4.17 -10.13 0.24
N ILE A 106 -3.12 -10.88 -0.16
CA ILE A 106 -3.17 -12.35 -0.27
C ILE A 106 -3.54 -12.98 1.07
N GLN A 107 -2.87 -12.59 2.15
CA GLN A 107 -3.08 -13.16 3.47
C GLN A 107 -4.42 -12.73 4.11
N ALA A 108 -4.90 -11.52 3.85
CA ALA A 108 -6.22 -11.08 4.27
C ALA A 108 -7.32 -11.99 3.67
N VAL A 109 -7.29 -12.20 2.36
CA VAL A 109 -8.26 -13.05 1.68
C VAL A 109 -8.10 -14.53 2.06
N ARG A 110 -6.85 -15.00 2.26
CA ARG A 110 -6.60 -16.36 2.78
C ARG A 110 -7.25 -16.54 4.16
N GLY A 111 -7.11 -15.57 5.06
CA GLY A 111 -7.76 -15.59 6.38
C GLY A 111 -9.29 -15.64 6.27
N MET A 112 -9.89 -14.82 5.41
CA MET A 112 -11.34 -14.87 5.14
C MET A 112 -11.77 -16.26 4.68
N LYS A 113 -11.11 -16.82 3.65
CA LYS A 113 -11.43 -18.13 3.13
C LYS A 113 -11.33 -19.21 4.20
N ASN A 114 -10.24 -19.22 4.98
CA ASN A 114 -10.03 -20.20 6.03
C ASN A 114 -11.10 -20.13 7.12
N LEU A 115 -11.48 -18.90 7.56
CA LEU A 115 -12.52 -18.71 8.58
C LEU A 115 -13.89 -19.18 8.09
N VAL A 116 -14.28 -18.85 6.86
CA VAL A 116 -15.55 -19.30 6.28
C VAL A 116 -15.58 -20.83 6.14
N THR A 117 -14.48 -21.44 5.71
CA THR A 117 -14.35 -22.91 5.58
C THR A 117 -14.41 -23.59 6.96
N ALA A 118 -13.73 -23.02 7.97
CA ALA A 118 -13.78 -23.53 9.35
C ALA A 118 -15.19 -23.41 9.97
N GLY A 119 -15.95 -22.37 9.61
CA GLY A 119 -17.35 -22.19 9.98
C GLY A 119 -18.32 -23.13 9.26
N LYS A 120 -17.81 -24.03 8.40
CA LYS A 120 -18.58 -25.03 7.63
C LYS A 120 -19.64 -24.42 6.70
N LYS A 121 -19.42 -23.20 6.20
CA LYS A 121 -20.26 -22.64 5.14
C LYS A 121 -20.12 -23.50 3.88
N GLU A 122 -21.22 -24.05 3.42
CA GLU A 122 -21.26 -24.76 2.14
C GLU A 122 -21.39 -23.76 1.00
N PHE A 123 -20.54 -23.91 -0.01
CA PHE A 123 -20.59 -23.11 -1.22
C PHE A 123 -21.33 -23.87 -2.33
N LYS A 124 -22.25 -23.20 -3.00
CA LYS A 124 -22.93 -23.74 -4.18
C LYS A 124 -22.10 -23.62 -5.46
N GLY A 125 -20.97 -22.91 -5.39
CA GLY A 125 -20.05 -22.65 -6.48
C GLY A 125 -18.69 -22.18 -5.99
N THR A 126 -17.93 -21.49 -6.84
CA THR A 126 -16.64 -20.94 -6.48
C THR A 126 -16.81 -19.77 -5.47
N PRO A 127 -16.12 -19.83 -4.31
CA PRO A 127 -16.08 -18.68 -3.40
C PRO A 127 -15.60 -17.43 -4.11
N ASN A 128 -16.17 -16.28 -3.77
CA ASN A 128 -15.80 -15.01 -4.42
C ASN A 128 -15.63 -13.87 -3.43
N ILE A 129 -14.90 -12.85 -3.87
CA ILE A 129 -14.80 -11.55 -3.22
C ILE A 129 -15.27 -10.46 -4.18
N VAL A 130 -15.91 -9.39 -3.65
CA VAL A 130 -16.29 -8.22 -4.43
C VAL A 130 -15.29 -7.11 -4.13
N ILE A 131 -14.69 -6.55 -5.19
CA ILE A 131 -13.65 -5.52 -5.09
C ILE A 131 -13.93 -4.36 -6.07
N PRO A 132 -13.41 -3.14 -5.85
CA PRO A 132 -13.49 -2.05 -6.84
C PRO A 132 -12.75 -2.39 -8.13
N ALA A 133 -13.20 -1.88 -9.26
CA ALA A 133 -12.44 -1.96 -10.52
C ALA A 133 -11.05 -1.28 -10.44
N SER A 134 -10.89 -0.30 -9.52
CA SER A 134 -9.62 0.36 -9.22
C SER A 134 -8.65 -0.45 -8.36
N ALA A 135 -9.07 -1.61 -7.84
CA ALA A 135 -8.24 -2.43 -6.97
C ALA A 135 -6.94 -2.89 -7.66
N HIS A 136 -5.90 -3.00 -6.84
CA HIS A 136 -4.56 -3.39 -7.29
C HIS A 136 -4.56 -4.82 -7.86
N PHE A 137 -3.71 -5.08 -8.85
CA PHE A 137 -3.57 -6.39 -9.51
C PHE A 137 -3.15 -7.53 -8.55
N SER A 138 -2.78 -7.25 -7.30
CA SER A 138 -2.54 -8.28 -6.28
C SER A 138 -3.75 -9.20 -6.06
N PHE A 139 -4.97 -8.69 -6.29
CA PHE A 139 -6.18 -9.50 -6.19
C PHE A 139 -6.35 -10.47 -7.36
N ASP A 140 -5.76 -10.21 -8.53
CA ASP A 140 -5.68 -11.20 -9.61
C ASP A 140 -4.77 -12.37 -9.21
N LYS A 141 -3.67 -12.08 -8.48
CA LYS A 141 -2.82 -13.13 -7.87
C LYS A 141 -3.57 -13.93 -6.80
N VAL A 142 -4.42 -13.27 -6.00
CA VAL A 142 -5.31 -13.97 -5.04
C VAL A 142 -6.22 -14.97 -5.75
N ALA A 143 -6.86 -14.54 -6.85
CA ALA A 143 -7.72 -15.40 -7.65
C ALA A 143 -6.98 -16.64 -8.16
N ASP A 144 -5.81 -16.42 -8.78
CA ASP A 144 -4.95 -17.47 -9.33
C ASP A 144 -4.47 -18.45 -8.25
N MET A 145 -3.94 -17.94 -7.14
CA MET A 145 -3.34 -18.78 -6.08
C MET A 145 -4.38 -19.57 -5.27
N MET A 146 -5.59 -19.03 -5.09
CA MET A 146 -6.58 -19.60 -4.15
C MET A 146 -7.79 -20.23 -4.83
N GLY A 147 -7.93 -20.10 -6.15
CA GLY A 147 -9.13 -20.57 -6.87
C GLY A 147 -10.39 -19.84 -6.39
N ILE A 148 -10.29 -18.52 -6.17
CA ILE A 148 -11.39 -17.64 -5.77
C ILE A 148 -11.78 -16.78 -6.98
N GLU A 149 -13.08 -16.57 -7.20
CA GLU A 149 -13.55 -15.62 -8.18
C GLU A 149 -13.40 -14.18 -7.64
N VAL A 150 -12.84 -13.28 -8.45
CA VAL A 150 -12.76 -11.85 -8.15
C VAL A 150 -13.80 -11.09 -8.98
N ARG A 151 -14.81 -10.52 -8.33
CA ARG A 151 -15.88 -9.75 -8.93
C ARG A 151 -15.59 -8.26 -8.79
N ARG A 152 -15.49 -7.56 -9.93
CA ARG A 152 -15.10 -6.15 -9.95
C ARG A 152 -16.33 -5.25 -10.08
N ALA A 153 -16.64 -4.51 -9.01
CA ALA A 153 -17.64 -3.46 -9.01
C ALA A 153 -17.16 -2.24 -9.81
N SER A 154 -18.07 -1.62 -10.56
CA SER A 154 -17.79 -0.39 -11.30
C SER A 154 -17.42 0.76 -10.36
N LEU A 155 -16.90 1.83 -10.93
CA LEU A 155 -16.60 3.07 -10.21
C LEU A 155 -17.68 4.12 -10.46
N ASP A 156 -17.90 4.99 -9.48
CA ASP A 156 -18.74 6.18 -9.61
C ASP A 156 -18.01 7.30 -10.40
N SER A 157 -18.67 8.44 -10.55
CA SER A 157 -18.11 9.61 -11.25
C SER A 157 -16.88 10.23 -10.54
N GLU A 158 -16.64 9.87 -9.28
CA GLU A 158 -15.48 10.28 -8.48
C GLU A 158 -14.39 9.21 -8.41
N PHE A 159 -14.47 8.18 -9.27
CA PHE A 159 -13.52 7.06 -9.33
C PHE A 159 -13.40 6.27 -8.00
N ARG A 160 -14.47 6.26 -7.20
CA ARG A 160 -14.65 5.40 -6.02
C ARG A 160 -15.56 4.22 -6.39
N VAL A 161 -15.56 3.19 -5.58
CA VAL A 161 -16.47 2.06 -5.82
C VAL A 161 -17.95 2.50 -5.81
N ASP A 162 -18.68 2.07 -6.82
CA ASP A 162 -20.14 2.26 -6.90
C ASP A 162 -20.86 1.23 -6.02
N MET A 163 -21.55 1.70 -4.99
CA MET A 163 -22.22 0.84 -4.01
C MET A 163 -23.33 -0.02 -4.63
N ALA A 164 -24.09 0.53 -5.60
CA ALA A 164 -25.13 -0.24 -6.29
C ALA A 164 -24.52 -1.40 -7.11
N SER A 165 -23.33 -1.19 -7.66
CA SER A 165 -22.58 -2.26 -8.32
C SER A 165 -22.07 -3.31 -7.34
N VAL A 166 -21.63 -2.91 -6.13
CA VAL A 166 -21.20 -3.83 -5.07
C VAL A 166 -22.35 -4.76 -4.66
N GLU A 167 -23.49 -4.19 -4.31
CA GLU A 167 -24.67 -4.95 -3.86
C GLU A 167 -25.14 -5.96 -4.91
N LYS A 168 -25.16 -5.56 -6.20
CA LYS A 168 -25.54 -6.43 -7.31
C LYS A 168 -24.60 -7.63 -7.50
N LEU A 169 -23.33 -7.54 -7.09
CA LEU A 169 -22.32 -8.56 -7.27
C LEU A 169 -22.26 -9.55 -6.11
N ILE A 170 -22.86 -9.23 -4.97
CA ILE A 170 -22.93 -10.12 -3.79
C ILE A 170 -23.85 -11.30 -4.10
N ASN A 171 -23.43 -12.52 -3.69
CA ASN A 171 -24.26 -13.72 -3.74
C ASN A 171 -23.88 -14.67 -2.59
N GLU A 172 -24.53 -15.86 -2.53
CA GLU A 172 -24.31 -16.88 -1.49
C GLU A 172 -22.87 -17.41 -1.41
N ASN A 173 -22.07 -17.27 -2.46
CA ASN A 173 -20.65 -17.67 -2.48
C ASN A 173 -19.70 -16.55 -2.11
N THR A 174 -20.20 -15.33 -1.87
CA THR A 174 -19.37 -14.20 -1.46
C THR A 174 -18.85 -14.40 -0.04
N ILE A 175 -17.54 -14.22 0.16
CA ILE A 175 -16.89 -14.35 1.47
C ILE A 175 -16.43 -13.01 2.05
N GLY A 176 -16.30 -12.00 1.21
CA GLY A 176 -15.87 -10.69 1.68
C GLY A 176 -15.87 -9.61 0.62
N LEU A 177 -15.77 -8.39 1.10
CA LEU A 177 -15.63 -7.16 0.32
C LEU A 177 -14.23 -6.59 0.50
N VAL A 178 -13.78 -5.83 -0.49
CA VAL A 178 -12.55 -5.04 -0.40
C VAL A 178 -12.89 -3.59 -0.69
N GLY A 179 -12.41 -2.68 0.15
CA GLY A 179 -12.41 -1.24 -0.09
C GLY A 179 -10.98 -0.72 -0.19
N ILE A 180 -10.77 0.32 -0.98
CA ILE A 180 -9.46 0.90 -1.21
C ILE A 180 -9.37 2.28 -0.54
N ALA A 181 -8.45 2.43 0.39
CA ALA A 181 -8.15 3.71 1.02
C ALA A 181 -6.96 4.37 0.34
N GLY A 182 -7.24 5.07 -0.76
CA GLY A 182 -6.25 5.69 -1.63
C GLY A 182 -5.86 4.81 -2.82
N ASN A 183 -6.73 4.78 -3.85
CA ASN A 183 -6.50 3.95 -5.02
C ASN A 183 -5.30 4.42 -5.87
N THR A 184 -4.69 3.47 -6.56
CA THR A 184 -3.41 3.70 -7.26
C THR A 184 -3.52 4.73 -8.38
N GLU A 185 -4.65 4.82 -9.07
CA GLU A 185 -4.76 5.64 -10.28
C GLU A 185 -5.17 7.08 -10.00
N PHE A 186 -6.08 7.29 -9.05
CA PHE A 186 -6.71 8.59 -8.81
C PHE A 186 -6.50 9.11 -7.37
N GLY A 187 -5.95 8.29 -6.46
CA GLY A 187 -5.81 8.64 -5.06
C GLY A 187 -7.14 8.79 -4.32
N GLN A 188 -8.24 8.29 -4.89
CA GLN A 188 -9.55 8.38 -4.28
C GLN A 188 -9.75 7.34 -3.17
N ILE A 189 -10.61 7.64 -2.22
CA ILE A 189 -10.91 6.81 -1.05
C ILE A 189 -12.33 6.28 -1.22
N ASP A 190 -12.49 4.96 -1.24
CA ASP A 190 -13.79 4.31 -1.33
C ASP A 190 -14.66 4.65 -0.10
N PRO A 191 -15.98 4.61 -0.20
CA PRO A 191 -16.90 4.83 0.93
C PRO A 191 -16.89 3.63 1.88
N ILE A 192 -15.82 3.53 2.70
CA ILE A 192 -15.55 2.38 3.58
C ILE A 192 -16.65 2.20 4.63
N ASP A 193 -17.25 3.28 5.09
CA ASP A 193 -18.42 3.28 5.99
C ASP A 193 -19.60 2.54 5.36
N LYS A 194 -19.95 2.86 4.11
CA LYS A 194 -21.04 2.18 3.38
C LYS A 194 -20.70 0.73 3.05
N LEU A 195 -19.45 0.45 2.64
CA LEU A 195 -19.00 -0.93 2.47
C LEU A 195 -19.11 -1.73 3.76
N SER A 196 -18.86 -1.09 4.91
CA SER A 196 -19.00 -1.70 6.24
C SER A 196 -20.46 -2.04 6.55
N GLU A 197 -21.41 -1.14 6.25
CA GLU A 197 -22.83 -1.41 6.42
C GLU A 197 -23.25 -2.64 5.62
N VAL A 198 -22.94 -2.66 4.32
CA VAL A 198 -23.23 -3.81 3.43
C VAL A 198 -22.55 -5.11 3.91
N ALA A 199 -21.31 -5.01 4.39
CA ALA A 199 -20.59 -6.19 4.89
C ALA A 199 -21.25 -6.77 6.15
N LEU A 200 -21.68 -5.90 7.08
CA LEU A 200 -22.34 -6.33 8.32
C LEU A 200 -23.74 -6.92 8.04
N GLU A 201 -24.53 -6.31 7.16
CA GLU A 201 -25.85 -6.80 6.77
C GLU A 201 -25.82 -8.16 6.09
N ASN A 202 -24.74 -8.49 5.37
CA ASN A 202 -24.56 -9.75 4.65
C ASN A 202 -23.61 -10.74 5.35
N GLU A 203 -23.18 -10.47 6.58
CA GLU A 203 -22.23 -11.29 7.35
C GLU A 203 -20.92 -11.58 6.57
N LEU A 204 -20.42 -10.56 5.86
CA LEU A 204 -19.21 -10.63 5.05
C LEU A 204 -18.01 -9.99 5.78
N PHE A 205 -16.82 -10.46 5.45
CA PHE A 205 -15.59 -9.78 5.85
C PHE A 205 -15.36 -8.52 5.01
N LEU A 206 -14.77 -7.48 5.61
CA LEU A 206 -14.33 -6.29 4.90
C LEU A 206 -12.82 -6.08 5.10
N HIS A 207 -12.08 -6.19 4.02
CA HIS A 207 -10.66 -5.84 3.97
C HIS A 207 -10.48 -4.43 3.41
N VAL A 208 -9.61 -3.63 4.02
CA VAL A 208 -9.24 -2.31 3.50
C VAL A 208 -7.80 -2.34 3.02
N ASP A 209 -7.61 -2.18 1.72
CA ASP A 209 -6.29 -1.93 1.15
C ASP A 209 -5.94 -0.44 1.31
N ALA A 210 -5.23 -0.13 2.39
CA ALA A 210 -4.68 1.17 2.71
C ALA A 210 -3.15 1.22 2.49
N ALA A 211 -2.63 0.39 1.59
CA ALA A 211 -1.19 0.28 1.33
C ALA A 211 -0.54 1.65 1.06
N PHE A 212 -1.25 2.56 0.39
CA PHE A 212 -0.79 3.94 0.22
C PHE A 212 -1.42 4.88 1.23
N GLY A 213 -2.76 4.88 1.35
CA GLY A 213 -3.49 5.86 2.15
C GLY A 213 -3.30 5.73 3.65
N GLY A 214 -2.89 4.57 4.16
CA GLY A 214 -2.70 4.34 5.59
C GLY A 214 -1.68 5.27 6.25
N PHE A 215 -0.67 5.75 5.52
CA PHE A 215 0.26 6.79 5.96
C PHE A 215 -0.02 8.18 5.37
N VAL A 216 -1.20 8.40 4.79
CA VAL A 216 -1.63 9.71 4.28
C VAL A 216 -2.90 10.18 4.97
N ILE A 217 -3.97 9.37 4.91
CA ILE A 217 -5.30 9.76 5.37
C ILE A 217 -5.34 10.22 6.84
N PRO A 218 -4.68 9.54 7.81
CA PRO A 218 -4.71 9.97 9.21
C PRO A 218 -4.11 11.36 9.46
N PHE A 219 -3.34 11.89 8.51
CA PHE A 219 -2.63 13.16 8.61
C PHE A 219 -3.23 14.27 7.73
N LEU A 220 -4.32 14.00 7.02
CA LEU A 220 -5.09 15.00 6.27
C LEU A 220 -5.87 15.92 7.23
N GLU A 221 -6.20 17.13 6.79
CA GLU A 221 -7.01 18.07 7.58
C GLU A 221 -8.43 17.52 7.85
N LYS A 222 -8.99 16.80 6.88
CA LYS A 222 -10.32 16.17 6.94
C LYS A 222 -10.20 14.69 6.57
N PRO A 223 -9.73 13.84 7.50
CA PRO A 223 -9.58 12.42 7.23
C PRO A 223 -10.94 11.75 7.04
N GLN A 224 -11.07 10.97 5.97
CA GLN A 224 -12.24 10.12 5.77
C GLN A 224 -12.10 8.84 6.62
N PRO A 225 -13.19 8.28 7.13
CA PRO A 225 -13.16 7.05 7.92
C PRO A 225 -12.78 5.85 7.02
N PHE A 226 -11.77 5.09 7.40
CA PHE A 226 -11.34 3.91 6.64
C PHE A 226 -10.77 2.79 7.53
N ASP A 227 -10.51 3.10 8.79
CA ASP A 227 -9.76 2.27 9.72
C ASP A 227 -10.67 1.48 10.68
N PHE A 228 -10.12 0.96 11.76
CA PHE A 228 -10.86 0.16 12.72
C PHE A 228 -11.93 0.93 13.53
N LYS A 229 -12.06 2.24 13.37
CA LYS A 229 -13.25 2.97 13.84
C LYS A 229 -14.51 2.58 13.06
N VAL A 230 -14.35 2.10 11.82
CA VAL A 230 -15.46 1.61 11.02
C VAL A 230 -15.78 0.16 11.44
N PRO A 231 -16.99 -0.12 11.96
CA PRO A 231 -17.27 -1.39 12.67
C PRO A 231 -17.05 -2.65 11.86
N GLY A 232 -17.41 -2.66 10.56
CA GLY A 232 -17.30 -3.83 9.67
C GLY A 232 -15.89 -4.10 9.16
N VAL A 233 -14.93 -3.19 9.34
CA VAL A 233 -13.55 -3.41 8.88
C VAL A 233 -12.90 -4.53 9.69
N THR A 234 -12.53 -5.62 9.03
CA THR A 234 -11.96 -6.82 9.65
C THR A 234 -10.46 -6.93 9.51
N SER A 235 -9.88 -6.33 8.45
CA SER A 235 -8.42 -6.29 8.24
C SER A 235 -8.01 -5.07 7.42
N ILE A 236 -6.76 -4.62 7.63
CA ILE A 236 -6.17 -3.45 6.95
C ILE A 236 -4.76 -3.80 6.49
N ALA A 237 -4.47 -3.57 5.20
CA ALA A 237 -3.12 -3.56 4.65
C ALA A 237 -2.57 -2.13 4.65
N ILE A 238 -1.31 -1.95 5.09
CA ILE A 238 -0.61 -0.66 5.10
C ILE A 238 0.86 -0.86 4.78
N ASP A 239 1.46 0.02 3.94
CA ASP A 239 2.85 -0.15 3.49
C ASP A 239 3.79 0.93 4.06
N PRO A 240 4.56 0.61 5.12
CA PRO A 240 5.60 1.48 5.64
C PRO A 240 6.65 1.89 4.59
N HIS A 241 6.93 1.07 3.58
CA HIS A 241 7.89 1.40 2.51
C HIS A 241 7.38 2.42 1.48
N LYS A 242 6.10 2.86 1.58
CA LYS A 242 5.54 3.95 0.77
C LYS A 242 5.66 5.27 1.55
N MET A 243 4.54 5.88 1.90
CA MET A 243 4.52 7.12 2.67
C MET A 243 5.00 6.97 4.13
N GLY A 244 5.21 5.75 4.60
CA GLY A 244 5.83 5.47 5.90
C GLY A 244 7.35 5.65 5.95
N LEU A 245 8.02 5.87 4.79
CA LEU A 245 9.45 6.20 4.66
C LEU A 245 10.41 5.12 5.21
N SER A 246 9.94 3.89 5.34
CA SER A 246 10.76 2.73 5.70
C SER A 246 11.52 2.17 4.48
N THR A 247 12.44 1.24 4.72
CA THR A 247 13.14 0.51 3.67
C THR A 247 12.23 -0.51 3.00
N ILE A 248 12.47 -0.80 1.71
CA ILE A 248 11.84 -1.89 0.97
C ILE A 248 12.59 -3.20 1.27
N PRO A 249 11.89 -4.32 1.49
CA PRO A 249 10.44 -4.50 1.53
C PRO A 249 9.87 -4.26 2.94
N SER A 250 8.74 -3.58 3.07
CA SER A 250 8.05 -3.39 4.34
C SER A 250 6.57 -3.07 4.12
N GLY A 251 5.71 -4.03 4.38
CA GLY A 251 4.26 -3.89 4.51
C GLY A 251 3.82 -4.29 5.91
N ALA A 252 2.55 -4.13 6.22
CA ALA A 252 1.93 -4.67 7.41
C ALA A 252 0.48 -5.07 7.13
N LEU A 253 0.03 -6.12 7.81
CA LEU A 253 -1.35 -6.56 7.83
C LEU A 253 -1.84 -6.61 9.26
N LEU A 254 -2.90 -5.86 9.53
CA LEU A 254 -3.54 -5.82 10.84
C LEU A 254 -4.95 -6.41 10.76
N PHE A 255 -5.40 -7.04 11.84
CA PHE A 255 -6.69 -7.67 11.97
C PHE A 255 -7.44 -7.17 13.19
N ARG A 256 -8.76 -7.07 13.07
CA ARG A 256 -9.66 -6.75 14.18
C ARG A 256 -9.72 -7.86 15.25
N SER A 257 -9.54 -9.13 14.83
CA SER A 257 -9.72 -10.29 15.70
C SER A 257 -8.53 -11.25 15.62
N PRO A 258 -8.10 -11.83 16.75
CA PRO A 258 -7.09 -12.90 16.79
C PRO A 258 -7.43 -14.11 15.93
N SER A 259 -8.71 -14.39 15.72
CA SER A 259 -9.19 -15.53 14.93
C SER A 259 -8.63 -15.55 13.51
N PHE A 260 -8.36 -14.39 12.92
CA PHE A 260 -7.71 -14.32 11.60
C PHE A 260 -6.29 -14.88 11.63
N LEU A 261 -5.45 -14.47 12.61
CA LEU A 261 -4.11 -15.02 12.76
C LEU A 261 -4.15 -16.51 13.07
N ASP A 262 -5.08 -16.94 13.91
CA ASP A 262 -5.26 -18.35 14.24
C ASP A 262 -5.64 -19.17 13.01
N SER A 263 -6.47 -18.65 12.13
CA SER A 263 -6.87 -19.30 10.86
C SER A 263 -5.72 -19.47 9.86
N LEU A 264 -4.67 -18.66 9.99
CA LEU A 264 -3.49 -18.67 9.11
C LEU A 264 -2.38 -19.60 9.59
N LYS A 265 -2.48 -20.13 10.82
CA LYS A 265 -1.42 -20.94 11.45
C LYS A 265 -1.13 -22.23 10.71
N VAL A 266 0.16 -22.53 10.59
CA VAL A 266 0.71 -23.80 10.12
C VAL A 266 1.70 -24.31 11.16
N SER A 267 1.70 -25.61 11.43
CA SER A 267 2.64 -26.25 12.38
C SER A 267 4.08 -26.16 11.87
N THR A 268 5.01 -25.85 12.80
CA THR A 268 6.44 -25.73 12.52
C THR A 268 7.23 -26.61 13.50
N PRO A 269 7.50 -27.88 13.18
CA PRO A 269 8.03 -28.85 14.14
C PRO A 269 9.50 -28.60 14.52
N TYR A 270 10.26 -27.82 13.75
CA TYR A 270 11.70 -27.61 13.90
C TYR A 270 12.09 -26.16 14.28
N LEU A 271 11.13 -25.22 14.38
CA LEU A 271 11.41 -23.86 14.84
C LEU A 271 11.26 -23.74 16.37
N THR A 272 11.78 -22.66 16.93
CA THR A 272 11.59 -22.33 18.36
C THR A 272 10.12 -22.07 18.70
N THR A 273 9.32 -21.64 17.71
CA THR A 273 7.85 -21.52 17.80
C THR A 273 7.18 -22.71 17.16
N LYS A 274 6.08 -23.22 17.76
CA LYS A 274 5.38 -24.41 17.28
C LYS A 274 4.46 -24.16 16.08
N SER A 275 4.24 -22.90 15.71
CA SER A 275 3.41 -22.53 14.57
C SER A 275 3.86 -21.20 13.98
N GLN A 276 3.60 -21.04 12.69
CA GLN A 276 3.83 -19.81 11.93
C GLN A 276 2.56 -19.46 11.15
N PHE A 277 2.24 -18.19 11.02
CA PHE A 277 1.03 -17.69 10.32
C PHE A 277 1.36 -16.85 9.08
N THR A 278 2.63 -16.49 8.89
CA THR A 278 3.08 -15.66 7.77
C THR A 278 3.11 -16.42 6.45
N LEU A 279 3.01 -15.72 5.33
CA LEU A 279 3.06 -16.33 4.01
C LEU A 279 4.46 -16.88 3.69
N THR A 280 5.47 -16.07 4.00
CA THR A 280 6.89 -16.45 3.83
C THR A 280 7.46 -16.96 5.14
N GLY A 281 8.30 -18.00 5.07
CA GLY A 281 8.96 -18.55 6.25
C GLY A 281 10.02 -17.58 6.79
N THR A 282 11.01 -17.25 5.97
CA THR A 282 12.04 -16.26 6.30
C THR A 282 11.53 -14.85 6.07
N ARG A 283 11.68 -13.97 7.07
CA ARG A 283 11.28 -12.55 6.99
C ARG A 283 12.39 -11.64 7.52
N SER A 284 12.47 -10.44 6.97
CA SER A 284 13.51 -9.47 7.31
C SER A 284 13.28 -8.81 8.68
N GLY A 285 14.14 -9.08 9.65
CA GLY A 285 14.19 -8.33 10.90
C GLY A 285 14.68 -6.89 10.70
N ALA A 286 15.49 -6.67 9.66
CA ALA A 286 15.94 -5.34 9.26
C ALA A 286 14.79 -4.42 8.86
N SER A 287 13.76 -4.94 8.16
CA SER A 287 12.56 -4.16 7.81
C SER A 287 11.77 -3.75 9.06
N ALA A 288 11.68 -4.63 10.07
CA ALA A 288 11.03 -4.29 11.34
C ALA A 288 11.79 -3.19 12.08
N ALA A 289 13.12 -3.29 12.16
CA ALA A 289 13.95 -2.27 12.77
C ALA A 289 13.86 -0.92 12.05
N ALA A 290 13.94 -0.92 10.72
CA ALA A 290 13.80 0.28 9.90
C ALA A 290 12.46 0.98 10.12
N THR A 291 11.37 0.21 10.10
CA THR A 291 10.01 0.73 10.29
C THR A 291 9.83 1.28 11.71
N CYS A 292 10.27 0.54 12.72
CA CYS A 292 10.22 0.98 14.11
C CYS A 292 11.00 2.29 14.31
N ALA A 293 12.21 2.36 13.77
CA ALA A 293 13.08 3.53 13.92
C ALA A 293 12.47 4.78 13.27
N VAL A 294 11.98 4.70 12.02
CA VAL A 294 11.42 5.86 11.34
C VAL A 294 10.11 6.32 11.97
N MET A 295 9.24 5.37 12.39
CA MET A 295 7.99 5.72 13.07
C MET A 295 8.23 6.43 14.40
N LYS A 296 9.18 5.95 15.21
CA LYS A 296 9.56 6.60 16.47
C LYS A 296 10.24 7.95 16.24
N TYR A 297 11.07 8.07 15.21
CA TYR A 297 11.80 9.31 14.92
C TYR A 297 10.88 10.43 14.45
N LEU A 298 9.98 10.14 13.53
CA LEU A 298 9.05 11.13 12.97
C LEU A 298 7.89 11.41 13.93
N GLY A 299 7.37 10.38 14.59
CA GLY A 299 6.14 10.50 15.36
C GLY A 299 4.97 11.01 14.51
N TYR A 300 3.85 11.30 15.14
CA TYR A 300 2.65 11.81 14.44
C TYR A 300 2.93 13.12 13.70
N GLU A 301 3.59 14.07 14.36
CA GLU A 301 3.86 15.39 13.80
C GLU A 301 4.83 15.38 12.61
N GLY A 302 5.82 14.47 12.60
CA GLY A 302 6.73 14.32 11.46
C GLY A 302 6.00 13.79 10.23
N TYR A 303 5.13 12.79 10.40
CA TYR A 303 4.30 12.30 9.29
C TYR A 303 3.29 13.35 8.81
N ARG A 304 2.66 14.08 9.73
CA ARG A 304 1.75 15.18 9.39
C ARG A 304 2.45 16.24 8.52
N LYS A 305 3.66 16.66 8.89
CA LYS A 305 4.46 17.60 8.10
C LYS A 305 4.79 17.07 6.70
N ASN A 306 5.16 15.78 6.58
CA ASN A 306 5.43 15.16 5.29
C ASN A 306 4.18 15.10 4.40
N VAL A 307 3.02 14.75 4.96
CA VAL A 307 1.76 14.74 4.21
C VAL A 307 1.34 16.14 3.81
N GLN A 308 1.45 17.13 4.70
CA GLN A 308 1.17 18.54 4.38
C GLN A 308 2.07 19.06 3.26
N HIS A 309 3.36 18.71 3.28
CA HIS A 309 4.28 19.05 2.18
C HIS A 309 3.78 18.43 0.86
N CYS A 310 3.49 17.14 0.81
CA CYS A 310 2.99 16.48 -0.39
C CYS A 310 1.66 17.08 -0.88
N MET A 311 0.74 17.40 0.02
CA MET A 311 -0.53 18.05 -0.33
C MET A 311 -0.33 19.46 -0.84
N GLY A 312 0.61 20.23 -0.28
CA GLY A 312 0.99 21.54 -0.80
C GLY A 312 1.55 21.47 -2.22
N LEU A 313 2.40 20.47 -2.51
CA LEU A 313 2.88 20.21 -3.87
C LEU A 313 1.73 19.80 -4.81
N THR A 314 0.79 19.01 -4.30
CA THR A 314 -0.39 18.58 -5.05
C THR A 314 -1.28 19.76 -5.45
N SER A 315 -1.55 20.67 -4.53
CA SER A 315 -2.29 21.91 -4.82
C SER A 315 -1.54 22.78 -5.84
N LYS A 316 -0.22 22.99 -5.61
CA LYS A 316 0.62 23.77 -6.52
C LYS A 316 0.59 23.23 -7.95
N ILE A 317 0.78 21.92 -8.14
CA ILE A 317 0.82 21.35 -9.50
C ILE A 317 -0.54 21.46 -10.21
N VAL A 318 -1.66 21.32 -9.50
CA VAL A 318 -3.01 21.51 -10.06
C VAL A 318 -3.26 22.96 -10.47
N GLU A 319 -2.94 23.92 -9.57
CA GLU A 319 -3.12 25.34 -9.85
C GLU A 319 -2.28 25.81 -11.06
N GLU A 320 -1.01 25.44 -11.10
CA GLU A 320 -0.12 25.83 -12.20
C GLU A 320 -0.45 25.09 -13.50
N ALA A 321 -0.87 23.81 -13.43
CA ALA A 321 -1.35 23.08 -14.62
C ALA A 321 -2.60 23.74 -15.24
N ARG A 322 -3.56 24.22 -14.43
CA ARG A 322 -4.74 24.95 -14.89
C ARG A 322 -4.38 26.23 -15.65
N LYS A 323 -3.40 27.00 -15.18
CA LYS A 323 -2.89 28.18 -15.90
C LYS A 323 -2.34 27.84 -17.31
N LEU A 324 -1.91 26.58 -17.49
CA LEU A 324 -1.42 26.08 -18.77
C LEU A 324 -2.50 25.38 -19.60
N GLY A 325 -3.75 25.35 -19.13
CA GLY A 325 -4.90 24.71 -19.80
C GLY A 325 -5.00 23.20 -19.58
N PHE A 326 -4.35 22.67 -18.54
CA PHE A 326 -4.47 21.25 -18.13
C PHE A 326 -5.35 21.14 -16.90
N GLU A 327 -6.43 20.36 -17.01
CA GLU A 327 -7.36 20.10 -15.90
C GLU A 327 -7.10 18.71 -15.29
N PRO A 328 -7.23 18.54 -13.98
CA PRO A 328 -7.29 17.22 -13.40
C PRO A 328 -8.58 16.50 -13.82
N LEU A 329 -8.55 15.17 -13.89
CA LEU A 329 -9.75 14.36 -14.13
C LEU A 329 -10.76 14.51 -12.98
N ILE A 330 -10.23 14.63 -11.76
CA ILE A 330 -10.97 14.84 -10.52
C ILE A 330 -10.08 15.61 -9.54
N GLU A 331 -10.70 16.35 -8.62
CA GLU A 331 -9.96 17.03 -7.55
C GLU A 331 -9.23 16.01 -6.66
N PRO A 332 -7.92 16.20 -6.45
CA PRO A 332 -7.16 15.28 -5.62
C PRO A 332 -7.60 15.36 -4.15
N VAL A 333 -7.91 14.23 -3.55
CA VAL A 333 -8.14 14.10 -2.09
C VAL A 333 -6.88 13.63 -1.35
N MET A 334 -5.90 13.13 -2.09
CA MET A 334 -4.58 12.72 -1.64
C MET A 334 -3.52 13.22 -2.62
N ASN A 335 -2.27 12.90 -2.36
CA ASN A 335 -1.11 13.33 -3.16
C ASN A 335 -0.94 12.57 -4.50
N VAL A 336 -2.05 12.30 -5.19
CA VAL A 336 -2.10 11.69 -6.52
C VAL A 336 -2.94 12.57 -7.44
N VAL A 337 -2.40 12.93 -8.60
CA VAL A 337 -3.05 13.80 -9.59
C VAL A 337 -3.14 13.08 -10.93
N ALA A 338 -4.32 13.06 -11.53
CA ALA A 338 -4.53 12.58 -12.90
C ALA A 338 -4.85 13.78 -13.80
N LEU A 339 -3.88 14.24 -14.61
CA LEU A 339 -4.02 15.40 -15.51
C LEU A 339 -4.52 14.98 -16.88
N LYS A 340 -5.54 15.69 -17.40
CA LYS A 340 -5.98 15.59 -18.78
C LYS A 340 -4.93 16.22 -19.69
N VAL A 341 -4.36 15.41 -20.59
CA VAL A 341 -3.39 15.87 -21.60
C VAL A 341 -3.75 15.26 -22.97
N PRO A 342 -3.38 15.89 -24.08
CA PRO A 342 -3.56 15.29 -25.41
C PRO A 342 -2.63 14.08 -25.55
N ASN A 343 -3.13 12.95 -26.05
CA ASN A 343 -2.37 11.71 -26.25
C ASN A 343 -1.41 11.37 -25.10
N PRO A 344 -1.94 10.94 -23.93
CA PRO A 344 -1.12 10.72 -22.72
C PRO A 344 0.06 9.78 -22.93
N ASP A 345 -0.07 8.75 -23.79
CA ASP A 345 1.01 7.80 -24.09
C ASP A 345 2.20 8.48 -24.74
N LEU A 346 1.93 9.30 -25.76
CA LEU A 346 2.97 10.03 -26.47
C LEU A 346 3.60 11.12 -25.58
N VAL A 347 2.77 11.79 -24.77
CA VAL A 347 3.26 12.77 -23.78
C VAL A 347 4.23 12.09 -22.79
N ARG A 348 3.84 10.95 -22.21
CA ARG A 348 4.70 10.18 -21.30
C ARG A 348 6.01 9.79 -21.98
N GLU A 349 5.95 9.23 -23.18
CA GLU A 349 7.13 8.80 -23.93
C GLU A 349 8.10 9.97 -24.17
N ARG A 350 7.58 11.12 -24.63
CA ARG A 350 8.42 12.29 -24.91
C ARG A 350 8.98 12.94 -23.64
N LEU A 351 8.20 12.99 -22.54
CA LEU A 351 8.67 13.47 -21.25
C LEU A 351 9.87 12.64 -20.77
N LEU A 352 9.78 11.30 -20.89
CA LEU A 352 10.87 10.41 -20.52
C LEU A 352 12.08 10.61 -21.42
N LYS A 353 11.90 10.50 -22.75
CA LYS A 353 13.02 10.52 -23.71
C LYS A 353 13.74 11.85 -23.79
N LYS A 354 13.00 12.99 -23.72
CA LYS A 354 13.60 14.33 -23.89
C LYS A 354 14.09 14.94 -22.60
N PHE A 355 13.43 14.63 -21.48
CA PHE A 355 13.64 15.35 -20.22
C PHE A 355 13.90 14.42 -19.01
N GLY A 356 13.79 13.10 -19.19
CA GLY A 356 14.03 12.10 -18.14
C GLY A 356 12.90 12.01 -17.09
N TRP A 357 11.72 12.59 -17.34
CA TRP A 357 10.60 12.51 -16.42
C TRP A 357 9.92 11.14 -16.45
N ASN A 358 9.90 10.45 -15.34
CA ASN A 358 9.15 9.22 -15.14
C ASN A 358 7.76 9.53 -14.59
N VAL A 359 6.75 9.40 -15.42
CA VAL A 359 5.34 9.56 -15.11
C VAL A 359 4.58 8.32 -15.51
N SER A 360 3.40 8.07 -14.94
CA SER A 360 2.52 6.97 -15.32
C SER A 360 1.23 7.46 -15.97
N ILE A 361 0.37 6.52 -16.36
CA ILE A 361 -0.89 6.80 -17.03
C ILE A 361 -2.00 5.99 -16.35
N THR A 362 -3.17 6.61 -16.17
CA THR A 362 -4.38 5.93 -15.72
C THR A 362 -4.94 5.02 -16.81
N ARG A 363 -5.63 3.94 -16.45
CA ARG A 363 -6.18 2.98 -17.42
C ARG A 363 -7.40 3.55 -18.14
N THR A 364 -8.42 3.99 -17.39
CA THR A 364 -9.68 4.48 -17.94
C THR A 364 -10.32 5.49 -16.98
N PRO A 365 -10.54 6.75 -17.40
CA PRO A 365 -10.03 7.33 -18.63
C PRO A 365 -8.50 7.51 -18.61
N ARG A 366 -7.88 7.57 -19.80
CA ARG A 366 -6.40 7.76 -19.88
C ARG A 366 -6.04 9.20 -19.60
N ALA A 367 -5.16 9.37 -18.63
CA ALA A 367 -4.62 10.67 -18.21
C ALA A 367 -3.19 10.49 -17.68
N LEU A 368 -2.45 11.58 -17.63
CA LEU A 368 -1.11 11.57 -17.05
C LEU A 368 -1.23 11.49 -15.51
N ARG A 369 -0.74 10.43 -14.91
CA ARG A 369 -0.80 10.19 -13.46
C ARG A 369 0.51 10.61 -12.80
N LEU A 370 0.40 11.46 -11.79
CA LEU A 370 1.50 12.01 -10.99
C LEU A 370 1.28 11.71 -9.52
N VAL A 371 2.33 11.29 -8.83
CA VAL A 371 2.32 11.05 -7.38
C VAL A 371 3.35 11.99 -6.75
N LEU A 372 2.88 12.88 -5.88
CA LEU A 372 3.71 13.90 -5.22
C LEU A 372 4.24 13.32 -3.90
N MET A 373 5.52 12.96 -3.88
CA MET A 373 6.16 12.24 -2.78
C MET A 373 7.10 13.18 -1.99
N PRO A 374 7.51 12.81 -0.75
CA PRO A 374 8.37 13.65 0.09
C PRO A 374 9.72 14.06 -0.53
N HIS A 375 10.16 13.36 -1.57
CA HIS A 375 11.41 13.71 -2.28
C HIS A 375 11.23 14.81 -3.35
N ASN A 376 9.98 15.15 -3.70
CA ASN A 376 9.72 16.18 -4.70
C ASN A 376 9.78 17.59 -4.07
N SER A 377 10.11 18.58 -4.89
CA SER A 377 10.21 19.99 -4.52
C SER A 377 9.29 20.89 -5.37
N PRO A 378 9.02 22.13 -4.93
CA PRO A 378 8.32 23.11 -5.76
C PRO A 378 9.02 23.40 -7.09
N GLU A 379 10.35 23.34 -7.13
CA GLU A 379 11.19 23.56 -8.30
C GLU A 379 11.01 22.41 -9.32
N ASP A 380 10.87 21.17 -8.85
CA ASP A 380 10.58 20.02 -9.69
C ASP A 380 9.25 20.20 -10.42
N ILE A 381 8.22 20.72 -9.75
CA ILE A 381 6.91 21.01 -10.35
C ILE A 381 7.02 22.05 -11.45
N GLU A 382 7.72 23.17 -11.19
CA GLU A 382 7.91 24.24 -12.17
C GLU A 382 8.64 23.74 -13.43
N LEU A 383 9.71 22.98 -13.23
CA LEU A 383 10.48 22.39 -14.31
C LEU A 383 9.63 21.37 -15.10
N PHE A 384 8.92 20.49 -14.40
CA PHE A 384 8.04 19.50 -15.01
C PHE A 384 6.96 20.16 -15.89
N LEU A 385 6.25 21.15 -15.36
CA LEU A 385 5.19 21.84 -16.10
C LEU A 385 5.71 22.63 -17.32
N LYS A 386 6.89 23.22 -17.20
CA LYS A 386 7.59 23.84 -18.34
C LYS A 386 7.86 22.82 -19.45
N ASP A 387 8.34 21.63 -19.09
CA ASP A 387 8.64 20.59 -20.05
C ASP A 387 7.37 19.93 -20.61
N LEU A 388 6.34 19.75 -19.78
CA LEU A 388 5.01 19.29 -20.22
C LEU A 388 4.40 20.22 -21.26
N LYS A 389 4.48 21.54 -21.04
CA LYS A 389 4.01 22.54 -22.00
C LYS A 389 4.71 22.43 -23.36
N LYS A 390 6.04 22.24 -23.39
CA LYS A 390 6.81 22.06 -24.61
C LYS A 390 6.36 20.79 -25.37
N VAL A 391 6.30 19.66 -24.65
CA VAL A 391 5.91 18.37 -25.24
C VAL A 391 4.50 18.44 -25.84
N THR A 392 3.56 19.03 -25.12
CA THR A 392 2.18 19.12 -25.60
C THR A 392 2.00 20.10 -26.74
N ALA A 393 2.77 21.18 -26.82
CA ALA A 393 2.79 22.09 -27.97
C ALA A 393 3.28 21.40 -29.26
N GLU A 394 4.34 20.59 -29.18
CA GLU A 394 4.85 19.79 -30.30
C GLU A 394 3.88 18.71 -30.80
N ILE A 395 2.99 18.20 -29.94
CA ILE A 395 1.99 17.20 -30.31
C ILE A 395 0.78 17.83 -31.00
N LYS A 396 0.48 19.10 -30.69
CA LYS A 396 -0.61 19.87 -31.31
C LYS A 396 -0.24 20.49 -32.65
N SER A 397 1.05 20.62 -32.93
CA SER A 397 1.54 21.08 -34.24
C SER A 397 1.46 19.94 -35.25
N PRO A 398 0.82 20.11 -36.42
CA PRO A 398 0.64 19.06 -37.44
C PRO A 398 1.96 18.61 -38.04
#